data_4cac9fec669256d829891801c975f5fb
#
_entry.id   4cac9fec669256d829891801c975f5fb
#
_cell.length_a   1.000
_cell.length_b   1.000
_cell.length_c   1.000
_cell.angle_alpha   90.00
_cell.angle_beta   90.00
_cell.angle_gamma   90.00
#
_symmetry.space_group_name_H-M   'P 1'
#
loop_
_entity.id
_entity.type
_entity.pdbx_description
1 polymer ?
#
loop_
_entity_poly.entity_id
_entity_poly.type
_entity_poly.pdbx_seq_one_letter_code
_entity_poly.pdbx_strand_id
1 'polypeptide(L)'
;MKILHTSDWHIGRTFHGVDLLADQASVLGSIADSVREHGVDVVVVPGDIYDRSIPSSDAVTVCNRGFEAIRAAGAVIVATSGNHDSAVRLGAGASFAAAGGLHLITRVGQIGTPVMLSDQFGPVAFYGIPYLEPEITRVELDVPRARTHSDILGAAMSRVRRDLAERTAVDPSTRSVLLAHAFVVGGEASESERSISVGGVETVAVGEFDGVDYVALGHLHSPQMLSESVRYSGSPLPYSFGERSHRKAALLIELDATGLSSVQRLDLPVIRGLSQVAGTLEELLTESRYADSEQCYVSALLTDPARPVDAMRQLQARFPFAVHLEWQRPEGQSDLKYRDAVRGRTDMEIARGFVSAVRSDPSEREVTLMAEALSAAARAEESTVELGETA
;
A
#
# COMPACT_ATOMS: atom_id res chain seq x y z
N MET A 1 10.26 27.67 -9.81
CA MET A 1 10.43 26.22 -10.16
C MET A 1 9.13 25.50 -9.90
N LYS A 2 8.68 24.68 -10.84
CA LYS A 2 7.49 23.82 -10.69
C LYS A 2 7.91 22.39 -10.38
N ILE A 3 7.36 21.84 -9.33
CA ILE A 3 7.73 20.50 -8.82
C ILE A 3 6.47 19.65 -8.73
N LEU A 4 6.50 18.41 -9.22
CA LEU A 4 5.42 17.45 -9.04
C LEU A 4 5.84 16.43 -7.97
N HIS A 5 5.06 16.37 -6.88
CA HIS A 5 5.26 15.42 -5.80
C HIS A 5 4.29 14.24 -5.98
N THR A 6 4.83 13.07 -6.14
CA THR A 6 4.14 11.77 -6.18
C THR A 6 4.95 10.75 -5.38
N SER A 7 4.34 9.75 -4.77
CA SER A 7 5.00 8.81 -3.85
C SER A 7 4.30 7.46 -3.85
N ASP A 8 4.90 6.48 -3.21
CA ASP A 8 4.27 5.18 -2.88
C ASP A 8 3.68 4.49 -4.13
N TRP A 9 4.51 4.37 -5.17
CA TRP A 9 4.11 3.76 -6.43
C TRP A 9 3.88 2.26 -6.31
N HIS A 10 4.61 1.60 -5.41
CA HIS A 10 4.53 0.16 -5.14
C HIS A 10 4.47 -0.69 -6.41
N ILE A 11 5.33 -0.39 -7.38
CA ILE A 11 5.33 -1.08 -8.68
C ILE A 11 5.56 -2.58 -8.47
N GLY A 12 4.67 -3.40 -9.05
CA GLY A 12 4.64 -4.85 -8.86
C GLY A 12 3.74 -5.32 -7.72
N ARG A 13 2.98 -4.40 -7.09
CA ARG A 13 1.96 -4.77 -6.09
C ARG A 13 0.80 -5.49 -6.75
N THR A 14 0.25 -6.47 -6.03
CA THR A 14 -0.99 -7.13 -6.39
C THR A 14 -2.13 -6.66 -5.49
N PHE A 15 -3.34 -6.62 -6.01
CA PHE A 15 -4.56 -6.30 -5.27
C PHE A 15 -5.43 -7.55 -5.13
N HIS A 16 -5.46 -8.16 -3.94
CA HIS A 16 -6.12 -9.45 -3.71
C HIS A 16 -5.76 -10.53 -4.75
N GLY A 17 -4.49 -10.59 -5.14
CA GLY A 17 -4.01 -11.56 -6.13
C GLY A 17 -4.11 -11.11 -7.60
N VAL A 18 -4.74 -9.97 -7.88
CA VAL A 18 -4.77 -9.37 -9.22
C VAL A 18 -3.50 -8.55 -9.45
N ASP A 19 -2.86 -8.74 -10.59
CA ASP A 19 -1.70 -7.97 -11.01
C ASP A 19 -2.12 -6.53 -11.39
N LEU A 20 -1.45 -5.53 -10.82
CA LEU A 20 -1.72 -4.11 -11.08
C LEU A 20 -0.73 -3.47 -12.06
N LEU A 21 0.21 -4.19 -12.66
CA LEU A 21 1.26 -3.60 -13.50
C LEU A 21 0.71 -2.78 -14.67
N ALA A 22 -0.38 -3.21 -15.30
CA ALA A 22 -1.02 -2.46 -16.37
C ALA A 22 -1.63 -1.13 -15.87
N ASP A 23 -2.30 -1.17 -14.72
CA ASP A 23 -2.89 0.01 -14.09
C ASP A 23 -1.78 0.98 -13.61
N GLN A 24 -0.69 0.43 -13.07
CA GLN A 24 0.49 1.20 -12.66
C GLN A 24 1.18 1.86 -13.86
N ALA A 25 1.33 1.15 -14.97
CA ALA A 25 1.87 1.74 -16.20
C ALA A 25 0.98 2.89 -16.72
N SER A 26 -0.36 2.72 -16.67
CA SER A 26 -1.31 3.74 -17.10
C SER A 26 -1.25 5.01 -16.24
N VAL A 27 -1.22 4.87 -14.90
CA VAL A 27 -1.17 6.03 -14.01
C VAL A 27 0.19 6.75 -14.09
N LEU A 28 1.30 6.03 -14.28
CA LEU A 28 2.61 6.66 -14.52
C LEU A 28 2.64 7.45 -15.85
N GLY A 29 1.93 6.94 -16.87
CA GLY A 29 1.67 7.69 -18.10
C GLY A 29 0.93 9.00 -17.85
N SER A 30 -0.13 8.96 -17.04
CA SER A 30 -0.89 10.16 -16.67
C SER A 30 -0.05 11.17 -15.85
N ILE A 31 0.86 10.68 -15.00
CA ILE A 31 1.82 11.55 -14.30
C ILE A 31 2.75 12.25 -15.31
N ALA A 32 3.27 11.53 -16.31
CA ALA A 32 4.11 12.11 -17.35
C ALA A 32 3.33 13.13 -18.23
N ASP A 33 2.04 12.88 -18.48
CA ASP A 33 1.18 13.84 -19.18
C ASP A 33 0.98 15.11 -18.34
N SER A 34 0.75 15.00 -17.03
CA SER A 34 0.67 16.13 -16.11
C SER A 34 1.98 16.95 -16.09
N VAL A 35 3.15 16.26 -16.14
CA VAL A 35 4.46 16.93 -16.25
C VAL A 35 4.51 17.82 -17.50
N ARG A 36 4.05 17.30 -18.64
CA ARG A 36 4.04 18.04 -19.92
C ARG A 36 3.03 19.19 -19.90
N GLU A 37 1.82 18.93 -19.42
CA GLU A 37 0.73 19.89 -19.38
C GLU A 37 1.05 21.11 -18.53
N HIS A 38 1.64 20.89 -17.34
CA HIS A 38 1.93 21.96 -16.40
C HIS A 38 3.34 22.54 -16.54
N GLY A 39 4.19 21.97 -17.43
CA GLY A 39 5.58 22.41 -17.59
C GLY A 39 6.38 22.22 -16.31
N VAL A 40 6.33 21.01 -15.75
CA VAL A 40 7.01 20.66 -14.50
C VAL A 40 8.52 20.53 -14.74
N ASP A 41 9.32 21.17 -13.90
CA ASP A 41 10.78 21.15 -13.95
C ASP A 41 11.34 19.88 -13.28
N VAL A 42 10.73 19.47 -12.16
CA VAL A 42 11.24 18.37 -11.31
C VAL A 42 10.08 17.51 -10.81
N VAL A 43 10.23 16.19 -10.89
CA VAL A 43 9.36 15.24 -10.21
C VAL A 43 10.08 14.69 -8.98
N VAL A 44 9.47 14.78 -7.80
CA VAL A 44 9.99 14.24 -6.56
C VAL A 44 9.22 13.00 -6.15
N VAL A 45 9.95 11.91 -5.80
CA VAL A 45 9.37 10.61 -5.41
C VAL A 45 9.96 10.16 -4.07
N PRO A 46 9.34 10.51 -2.93
CA PRO A 46 9.84 10.17 -1.60
C PRO A 46 9.55 8.72 -1.18
N GLY A 47 10.12 7.74 -1.88
CA GLY A 47 10.14 6.34 -1.47
C GLY A 47 8.99 5.46 -1.97
N ASP A 48 9.10 4.18 -1.63
CA ASP A 48 8.22 3.07 -2.00
C ASP A 48 7.92 3.02 -3.51
N ILE A 49 9.00 3.03 -4.28
CA ILE A 49 8.95 2.92 -5.75
C ILE A 49 8.51 1.50 -6.13
N TYR A 50 9.11 0.48 -5.52
CA TYR A 50 8.72 -0.91 -5.71
C TYR A 50 7.95 -1.45 -4.49
N ASP A 51 7.02 -2.39 -4.72
CA ASP A 51 6.31 -3.07 -3.63
C ASP A 51 7.20 -4.02 -2.83
N ARG A 52 8.29 -4.49 -3.40
CA ARG A 52 9.20 -5.47 -2.78
C ARG A 52 10.66 -5.12 -3.06
N SER A 53 11.50 -5.43 -2.08
CA SER A 53 12.96 -5.24 -2.18
C SER A 53 13.63 -6.03 -3.32
N ILE A 54 12.95 -7.06 -3.85
CA ILE A 54 13.33 -7.82 -5.04
C ILE A 54 12.14 -7.75 -6.02
N PRO A 55 12.08 -6.72 -6.87
CA PRO A 55 11.02 -6.58 -7.86
C PRO A 55 11.16 -7.63 -8.98
N SER A 56 10.03 -7.99 -9.60
CA SER A 56 10.03 -8.81 -10.82
C SER A 56 10.63 -8.05 -12.02
N SER A 57 11.05 -8.76 -13.05
CA SER A 57 11.55 -8.15 -14.29
C SER A 57 10.51 -7.24 -14.94
N ASP A 58 9.23 -7.62 -14.85
CA ASP A 58 8.13 -6.83 -15.42
C ASP A 58 7.90 -5.54 -14.62
N ALA A 59 7.99 -5.61 -13.28
CA ALA A 59 7.94 -4.42 -12.41
C ALA A 59 9.10 -3.46 -12.72
N VAL A 60 10.31 -3.97 -12.91
CA VAL A 60 11.46 -3.14 -13.32
C VAL A 60 11.22 -2.49 -14.67
N THR A 61 10.63 -3.23 -15.62
CA THR A 61 10.32 -2.70 -16.96
C THR A 61 9.28 -1.57 -16.88
N VAL A 62 8.21 -1.73 -16.11
CA VAL A 62 7.18 -0.70 -15.91
C VAL A 62 7.79 0.54 -15.24
N CYS A 63 8.61 0.36 -14.20
CA CYS A 63 9.28 1.46 -13.52
C CYS A 63 10.17 2.27 -14.46
N ASN A 64 11.04 1.59 -15.22
CA ASN A 64 11.93 2.25 -16.17
C ASN A 64 11.16 3.05 -17.23
N ARG A 65 10.09 2.47 -17.81
CA ARG A 65 9.21 3.18 -18.75
C ARG A 65 8.55 4.41 -18.14
N GLY A 66 8.14 4.33 -16.85
CA GLY A 66 7.60 5.46 -16.11
C GLY A 66 8.62 6.60 -15.97
N PHE A 67 9.84 6.28 -15.55
CA PHE A 67 10.93 7.26 -15.46
C PHE A 67 11.28 7.84 -16.84
N GLU A 68 11.37 7.02 -17.88
CA GLU A 68 11.62 7.45 -19.25
C GLU A 68 10.54 8.41 -19.76
N ALA A 69 9.27 8.10 -19.49
CA ALA A 69 8.13 8.95 -19.89
C ALA A 69 8.17 10.33 -19.19
N ILE A 70 8.47 10.36 -17.89
CA ILE A 70 8.62 11.60 -17.12
C ILE A 70 9.81 12.40 -17.64
N ARG A 71 10.96 11.76 -17.91
CA ARG A 71 12.13 12.41 -18.50
C ARG A 71 11.84 12.96 -19.90
N ALA A 72 11.16 12.19 -20.74
CA ALA A 72 10.76 12.61 -22.08
C ALA A 72 9.75 13.79 -22.05
N ALA A 73 8.96 13.91 -20.99
CA ALA A 73 8.09 15.04 -20.74
C ALA A 73 8.84 16.34 -20.31
N GLY A 74 10.14 16.22 -19.96
CA GLY A 74 11.03 17.35 -19.70
C GLY A 74 11.51 17.50 -18.25
N ALA A 75 10.90 16.81 -17.27
CA ALA A 75 11.26 16.98 -15.87
C ALA A 75 12.51 16.19 -15.47
N VAL A 76 13.32 16.73 -14.58
CA VAL A 76 14.33 15.99 -13.80
C VAL A 76 13.61 15.18 -12.73
N ILE A 77 14.14 14.02 -12.33
CA ILE A 77 13.56 13.18 -11.29
C ILE A 77 14.53 13.13 -10.10
N VAL A 78 14.02 13.39 -8.90
CA VAL A 78 14.72 13.16 -7.65
C VAL A 78 13.91 12.18 -6.81
N ALA A 79 14.50 11.05 -6.43
CA ALA A 79 13.80 10.01 -5.70
C ALA A 79 14.63 9.44 -4.54
N THR A 80 13.94 8.99 -3.50
CA THR A 80 14.54 8.26 -2.37
C THR A 80 14.03 6.82 -2.32
N SER A 81 14.59 5.98 -1.47
CA SER A 81 14.03 4.66 -1.15
C SER A 81 13.10 4.73 0.06
N GLY A 82 12.00 3.98 0.00
CA GLY A 82 11.09 3.74 1.11
C GLY A 82 11.40 2.45 1.85
N ASN A 83 10.47 1.99 2.72
CA ASN A 83 10.64 0.78 3.53
C ASN A 83 10.33 -0.53 2.76
N HIS A 84 9.71 -0.45 1.60
CA HIS A 84 9.52 -1.59 0.69
C HIS A 84 10.72 -1.77 -0.25
N ASP A 85 11.43 -0.69 -0.56
CA ASP A 85 12.55 -0.71 -1.49
C ASP A 85 13.80 -1.35 -0.89
N SER A 86 14.65 -1.90 -1.76
CA SER A 86 16.04 -2.16 -1.41
C SER A 86 16.90 -0.95 -1.80
N ALA A 87 17.36 -0.18 -0.83
CA ALA A 87 18.21 0.99 -1.06
C ALA A 87 19.42 0.68 -1.96
N VAL A 88 20.02 -0.51 -1.80
CA VAL A 88 21.18 -0.96 -2.59
C VAL A 88 20.79 -1.26 -4.04
N ARG A 89 19.66 -1.97 -4.25
CA ARG A 89 19.21 -2.33 -5.61
C ARG A 89 18.68 -1.11 -6.36
N LEU A 90 17.84 -0.30 -5.71
CA LEU A 90 17.34 0.94 -6.31
C LEU A 90 18.46 1.91 -6.65
N GLY A 91 19.46 2.03 -5.78
CA GLY A 91 20.64 2.87 -5.98
C GLY A 91 21.71 2.26 -6.92
N ALA A 92 21.48 1.05 -7.47
CA ALA A 92 22.39 0.47 -8.41
C ALA A 92 22.47 1.33 -9.69
N GLY A 93 23.69 1.78 -10.06
CA GLY A 93 23.89 2.65 -11.21
C GLY A 93 23.41 4.10 -11.02
N ALA A 94 23.11 4.56 -9.81
CA ALA A 94 22.60 5.92 -9.54
C ALA A 94 23.46 7.04 -10.15
N SER A 95 24.81 6.88 -10.16
CA SER A 95 25.71 7.86 -10.79
C SER A 95 25.54 7.96 -12.32
N PHE A 96 25.23 6.83 -12.98
CA PHE A 96 24.92 6.83 -14.42
C PHE A 96 23.53 7.39 -14.69
N ALA A 97 22.55 7.03 -13.86
CA ALA A 97 21.17 7.54 -13.95
C ALA A 97 21.12 9.07 -13.78
N ALA A 98 21.94 9.62 -12.89
CA ALA A 98 22.06 11.07 -12.65
C ALA A 98 22.47 11.85 -13.92
N ALA A 99 23.33 11.30 -14.75
CA ALA A 99 23.71 11.91 -16.03
C ALA A 99 22.51 12.02 -17.00
N GLY A 100 21.52 11.12 -16.87
CA GLY A 100 20.23 11.16 -17.59
C GLY A 100 19.15 12.00 -16.90
N GLY A 101 19.44 12.61 -15.75
CA GLY A 101 18.50 13.41 -14.97
C GLY A 101 17.57 12.59 -14.05
N LEU A 102 17.96 11.36 -13.68
CA LEU A 102 17.35 10.56 -12.63
C LEU A 102 18.29 10.49 -11.42
N HIS A 103 18.00 11.25 -10.38
CA HIS A 103 18.80 11.31 -9.16
C HIS A 103 18.20 10.41 -8.09
N LEU A 104 18.93 9.37 -7.68
CA LEU A 104 18.51 8.39 -6.67
C LEU A 104 19.32 8.59 -5.39
N ILE A 105 18.66 9.08 -4.32
CA ILE A 105 19.26 9.32 -3.01
C ILE A 105 18.83 8.16 -2.09
N THR A 106 19.61 7.08 -2.06
CA THR A 106 19.25 5.85 -1.36
C THR A 106 20.19 5.48 -0.22
N ARG A 107 21.28 6.24 -0.03
CA ARG A 107 22.30 5.93 0.98
C ARG A 107 22.27 6.94 2.11
N VAL A 108 22.43 6.49 3.34
CA VAL A 108 22.55 7.34 4.54
C VAL A 108 23.70 8.36 4.41
N GLY A 109 24.82 7.97 3.78
CA GLY A 109 25.95 8.87 3.52
C GLY A 109 25.68 10.01 2.55
N GLN A 110 24.54 9.98 1.79
CA GLN A 110 24.14 11.07 0.89
C GLN A 110 23.29 12.14 1.61
N ILE A 111 22.83 11.88 2.83
CA ILE A 111 22.06 12.84 3.62
C ILE A 111 22.93 14.07 3.91
N GLY A 112 22.41 15.25 3.60
CA GLY A 112 23.19 16.50 3.64
C GLY A 112 23.99 16.80 2.39
N THR A 113 23.86 15.98 1.32
CA THR A 113 24.45 16.26 0.00
C THR A 113 23.30 16.39 -1.02
N PRO A 114 22.82 17.60 -1.31
CA PRO A 114 21.65 17.80 -2.16
C PRO A 114 21.98 17.64 -3.64
N VAL A 115 20.94 17.32 -4.42
CA VAL A 115 20.91 17.56 -5.87
C VAL A 115 20.67 19.05 -6.10
N MET A 116 21.60 19.74 -6.73
CA MET A 116 21.48 21.17 -6.99
C MET A 116 20.89 21.39 -8.38
N LEU A 117 19.76 22.09 -8.44
CA LEU A 117 19.15 22.59 -9.67
C LEU A 117 18.99 24.10 -9.55
N SER A 118 18.66 24.77 -10.65
CA SER A 118 18.50 26.22 -10.65
C SER A 118 17.36 26.64 -11.56
N ASP A 119 16.70 27.74 -11.22
CA ASP A 119 15.75 28.44 -12.08
C ASP A 119 16.09 29.96 -12.13
N GLN A 120 15.17 30.75 -12.65
CA GLN A 120 15.33 32.20 -12.75
C GLN A 120 15.49 32.94 -11.40
N PHE A 121 15.13 32.28 -10.29
CA PHE A 121 15.19 32.85 -8.94
C PHE A 121 16.42 32.40 -8.15
N GLY A 122 17.29 31.56 -8.74
CA GLY A 122 18.50 31.06 -8.10
C GLY A 122 18.51 29.54 -7.88
N PRO A 123 19.42 29.04 -7.03
CA PRO A 123 19.59 27.62 -6.80
C PRO A 123 18.46 27.04 -5.92
N VAL A 124 18.16 25.75 -6.18
CA VAL A 124 17.27 24.93 -5.35
C VAL A 124 18.00 23.67 -4.94
N ALA A 125 18.13 23.43 -3.65
CA ALA A 125 18.77 22.26 -3.05
C ALA A 125 17.73 21.17 -2.76
N PHE A 126 17.78 20.04 -3.48
CA PHE A 126 16.93 18.89 -3.24
C PHE A 126 17.64 17.88 -2.35
N TYR A 127 17.22 17.79 -1.09
CA TYR A 127 17.71 16.83 -0.12
C TYR A 127 16.87 15.56 -0.13
N GLY A 128 17.49 14.42 0.11
CA GLY A 128 16.78 13.16 0.28
C GLY A 128 17.17 12.47 1.57
N ILE A 129 16.17 12.06 2.34
CA ILE A 129 16.31 11.15 3.47
C ILE A 129 15.61 9.85 3.07
N PRO A 130 16.36 8.78 2.70
CA PRO A 130 15.78 7.47 2.46
C PRO A 130 15.13 6.93 3.74
N TYR A 131 14.30 5.89 3.64
CA TYR A 131 13.81 5.22 4.84
C TYR A 131 14.96 4.79 5.74
N LEU A 132 14.86 5.15 7.01
CA LEU A 132 15.90 4.94 8.01
C LEU A 132 15.41 3.95 9.08
N GLU A 133 15.83 2.70 8.98
CA GLU A 133 15.63 1.71 10.04
C GLU A 133 16.56 2.05 11.22
N PRO A 134 16.04 2.41 12.42
CA PRO A 134 16.85 2.91 13.54
C PRO A 134 17.99 1.98 13.93
N GLU A 135 17.73 0.69 14.05
CA GLU A 135 18.74 -0.30 14.47
C GLU A 135 19.93 -0.39 13.49
N ILE A 136 19.70 -0.15 12.21
CA ILE A 136 20.73 -0.25 11.16
C ILE A 136 21.44 1.10 10.99
N THR A 137 20.69 2.20 10.95
CA THR A 137 21.21 3.50 10.48
C THR A 137 21.85 4.34 11.58
N ARG A 138 21.60 4.07 12.86
CA ARG A 138 22.17 4.81 13.99
C ARG A 138 23.71 4.87 13.99
N VAL A 139 24.38 3.85 13.48
CA VAL A 139 25.84 3.80 13.42
C VAL A 139 26.37 4.71 12.30
N GLU A 140 25.75 4.65 11.10
CA GLU A 140 26.13 5.50 9.97
C GLU A 140 25.83 6.99 10.20
N LEU A 141 24.82 7.29 11.02
CA LEU A 141 24.48 8.66 11.41
C LEU A 141 25.29 9.19 12.60
N ASP A 142 26.14 8.34 13.20
CA ASP A 142 26.93 8.66 14.39
C ASP A 142 26.09 9.01 15.64
N VAL A 143 24.97 8.30 15.78
CA VAL A 143 24.05 8.42 16.91
C VAL A 143 23.76 7.06 17.56
N PRO A 144 24.76 6.36 18.11
CA PRO A 144 24.64 4.96 18.54
C PRO A 144 23.61 4.74 19.67
N ARG A 145 23.18 5.81 20.34
CA ARG A 145 22.16 5.77 21.40
C ARG A 145 20.73 5.96 20.87
N ALA A 146 20.54 6.35 19.62
CA ALA A 146 19.24 6.51 19.00
C ALA A 146 18.46 5.18 19.03
N ARG A 147 17.17 5.25 19.32
CA ARG A 147 16.27 4.08 19.45
C ARG A 147 14.97 4.26 18.69
N THR A 148 14.60 5.47 18.34
CA THR A 148 13.33 5.79 17.70
C THR A 148 13.55 6.38 16.31
N HIS A 149 12.49 6.34 15.46
CA HIS A 149 12.51 7.02 14.17
C HIS A 149 12.75 8.54 14.33
N SER A 150 12.21 9.16 15.39
CA SER A 150 12.44 10.58 15.70
C SER A 150 13.91 10.89 15.98
N ASP A 151 14.60 10.05 16.78
CA ASP A 151 16.04 10.26 17.07
C ASP A 151 16.86 10.22 15.77
N ILE A 152 16.58 9.24 14.91
CA ILE A 152 17.31 9.02 13.65
C ILE A 152 17.03 10.15 12.66
N LEU A 153 15.76 10.53 12.52
CA LEU A 153 15.37 11.60 11.61
C LEU A 153 15.91 12.95 12.06
N GLY A 154 15.88 13.24 13.37
CA GLY A 154 16.49 14.45 13.93
C GLY A 154 17.99 14.56 13.62
N ALA A 155 18.73 13.45 13.71
CA ALA A 155 20.13 13.38 13.30
C ALA A 155 20.31 13.63 11.78
N ALA A 156 19.45 13.02 10.95
CA ALA A 156 19.45 13.23 9.50
C ALA A 156 19.16 14.71 9.16
N MET A 157 18.14 15.29 9.77
CA MET A 157 17.77 16.70 9.58
C MET A 157 18.87 17.67 10.03
N SER A 158 19.62 17.30 11.07
CA SER A 158 20.79 18.10 11.50
C SER A 158 21.87 18.17 10.42
N ARG A 159 22.08 17.10 9.63
CA ARG A 159 22.99 17.12 8.48
C ARG A 159 22.44 17.99 7.35
N VAL A 160 21.15 17.88 7.05
CA VAL A 160 20.46 18.71 6.03
C VAL A 160 20.57 20.19 6.40
N ARG A 161 20.18 20.57 7.64
CA ARG A 161 20.20 21.96 8.09
C ARG A 161 21.61 22.56 8.08
N ARG A 162 22.62 21.78 8.43
CA ARG A 162 24.02 22.27 8.40
C ARG A 162 24.46 22.62 6.97
N ASP A 163 24.26 21.70 6.00
CA ASP A 163 24.63 21.96 4.60
C ASP A 163 23.80 23.13 4.02
N LEU A 164 22.51 23.18 4.31
CA LEU A 164 21.65 24.28 3.85
C LEU A 164 22.10 25.64 4.42
N ALA A 165 22.48 25.71 5.70
CA ALA A 165 23.00 26.94 6.31
C ALA A 165 24.32 27.39 5.66
N GLU A 166 25.21 26.46 5.31
CA GLU A 166 26.45 26.76 4.59
C GLU A 166 26.16 27.32 3.18
N ARG A 167 25.19 26.73 2.46
CA ARG A 167 24.79 27.19 1.13
C ARG A 167 24.12 28.56 1.14
N THR A 168 23.17 28.76 2.06
CA THR A 168 22.49 30.07 2.19
C THR A 168 23.41 31.17 2.67
N ALA A 169 24.48 30.85 3.39
CA ALA A 169 25.54 31.82 3.71
C ALA A 169 26.34 32.26 2.46
N VAL A 170 26.48 31.39 1.46
CA VAL A 170 27.13 31.70 0.18
C VAL A 170 26.18 32.37 -0.80
N ASP A 171 24.97 31.83 -0.93
CA ASP A 171 23.92 32.35 -1.80
C ASP A 171 22.57 32.39 -1.04
N PRO A 172 22.17 33.55 -0.52
CA PRO A 172 20.91 33.72 0.23
C PRO A 172 19.64 33.41 -0.58
N SER A 173 19.73 33.32 -1.91
CA SER A 173 18.59 32.92 -2.76
C SER A 173 18.37 31.41 -2.84
N THR A 174 19.21 30.64 -2.16
CA THR A 174 19.10 29.16 -2.14
C THR A 174 17.82 28.74 -1.44
N ARG A 175 16.95 28.07 -2.19
CA ARG A 175 15.72 27.44 -1.70
C ARG A 175 15.95 25.95 -1.52
N SER A 176 15.04 25.28 -0.80
CA SER A 176 15.23 23.91 -0.36
C SER A 176 13.98 23.04 -0.49
N VAL A 177 14.15 21.81 -0.95
CA VAL A 177 13.12 20.77 -0.99
C VAL A 177 13.69 19.53 -0.31
N LEU A 178 12.95 18.95 0.62
CA LEU A 178 13.30 17.72 1.29
C LEU A 178 12.36 16.59 0.85
N LEU A 179 12.90 15.46 0.47
CA LEU A 179 12.17 14.20 0.29
C LEU A 179 12.45 13.33 1.51
N ALA A 180 11.41 12.80 2.15
CA ALA A 180 11.57 11.86 3.26
C ALA A 180 10.47 10.79 3.25
N HIS A 181 10.81 9.58 3.70
CA HIS A 181 9.86 8.49 3.82
C HIS A 181 9.72 8.13 5.30
N ALA A 182 8.63 8.60 5.93
CA ALA A 182 8.40 8.49 7.37
C ALA A 182 6.91 8.62 7.75
N PHE A 183 6.53 8.05 8.89
CA PHE A 183 5.22 8.26 9.49
C PHE A 183 5.27 9.45 10.46
N VAL A 184 4.56 10.52 10.13
CA VAL A 184 4.58 11.79 10.88
C VAL A 184 3.30 11.94 11.70
N VAL A 185 3.41 12.42 12.93
CA VAL A 185 2.27 12.67 13.84
C VAL A 185 1.25 13.60 13.18
N GLY A 186 -0.02 13.20 13.22
CA GLY A 186 -1.12 13.89 12.58
C GLY A 186 -1.49 13.34 11.21
N GLY A 187 -0.67 12.44 10.64
CA GLY A 187 -1.03 11.65 9.47
C GLY A 187 -1.98 10.51 9.81
N GLU A 188 -2.88 10.18 8.89
CA GLU A 188 -3.81 9.06 9.00
C GLU A 188 -3.38 7.94 8.06
N ALA A 189 -3.09 6.76 8.63
CA ALA A 189 -2.76 5.56 7.86
C ALA A 189 -4.02 4.89 7.31
N SER A 190 -3.90 4.21 6.17
CA SER A 190 -4.91 3.28 5.66
C SER A 190 -4.54 1.82 6.04
N GLU A 191 -5.31 0.85 5.54
CA GLU A 191 -5.04 -0.58 5.82
C GLU A 191 -3.91 -1.16 4.94
N SER A 192 -3.41 -0.41 3.98
CA SER A 192 -2.47 -0.91 2.97
C SER A 192 -1.01 -0.58 3.26
N GLU A 193 -0.72 0.34 4.20
CA GLU A 193 0.63 0.68 4.61
C GLU A 193 1.22 -0.43 5.50
N ARG A 194 2.51 -0.68 5.34
CA ARG A 194 3.25 -1.55 6.24
C ARG A 194 3.60 -0.80 7.51
N SER A 195 3.25 -1.37 8.68
CA SER A 195 3.72 -0.81 9.96
C SER A 195 5.24 -0.70 9.99
N ILE A 196 5.73 0.48 10.36
CA ILE A 196 7.15 0.76 10.57
C ILE A 196 7.49 0.87 12.07
N SER A 197 6.68 0.22 12.93
CA SER A 197 6.85 0.23 14.38
C SER A 197 8.16 -0.38 14.83
N VAL A 198 8.92 0.40 15.58
CA VAL A 198 10.10 -0.07 16.32
C VAL A 198 9.90 0.30 17.79
N GLY A 199 9.73 -0.71 18.64
CA GLY A 199 9.55 -0.49 20.08
C GLY A 199 8.29 0.29 20.48
N GLY A 200 7.26 0.35 19.60
CA GLY A 200 5.98 1.02 19.86
C GLY A 200 5.96 2.53 19.59
N VAL A 201 7.03 3.11 19.05
CA VAL A 201 7.09 4.53 18.67
C VAL A 201 7.39 4.62 17.16
N GLU A 202 6.36 4.84 16.37
CA GLU A 202 6.43 4.86 14.90
C GLU A 202 6.53 6.28 14.34
N THR A 203 6.04 7.25 15.10
CA THR A 203 5.76 8.59 14.57
C THR A 203 6.86 9.58 14.84
N VAL A 204 7.02 10.51 13.92
CA VAL A 204 7.92 11.66 13.98
C VAL A 204 7.09 12.93 14.11
N ALA A 205 7.54 13.92 14.88
CA ALA A 205 6.85 15.20 14.98
C ALA A 205 7.04 16.04 13.70
N VAL A 206 6.00 16.77 13.28
CA VAL A 206 6.07 17.66 12.10
C VAL A 206 7.22 18.68 12.24
N GLY A 207 7.46 19.20 13.43
CA GLY A 207 8.54 20.16 13.71
C GLY A 207 9.97 19.65 13.47
N GLU A 208 10.16 18.32 13.35
CA GLU A 208 11.46 17.75 12.95
C GLU A 208 11.89 18.18 11.54
N PHE A 209 10.95 18.61 10.70
CA PHE A 209 11.21 19.05 9.32
C PHE A 209 11.39 20.57 9.17
N ASP A 210 11.37 21.33 10.26
CA ASP A 210 11.53 22.77 10.19
C ASP A 210 12.87 23.20 9.59
N GLY A 211 12.87 24.32 8.87
CA GLY A 211 14.05 24.92 8.27
C GLY A 211 14.29 24.61 6.81
N VAL A 212 13.31 24.00 6.11
CA VAL A 212 13.29 23.84 4.64
C VAL A 212 12.00 24.41 4.06
N ASP A 213 12.01 24.81 2.79
CA ASP A 213 10.86 25.48 2.16
C ASP A 213 9.71 24.53 1.85
N TYR A 214 10.01 23.29 1.45
CA TYR A 214 8.99 22.25 1.19
C TYR A 214 9.48 20.86 1.57
N VAL A 215 8.61 20.07 2.15
CA VAL A 215 8.85 18.67 2.54
C VAL A 215 7.86 17.77 1.80
N ALA A 216 8.40 16.96 0.91
CA ALA A 216 7.70 15.89 0.23
C ALA A 216 7.80 14.60 1.03
N LEU A 217 6.69 14.14 1.62
CA LEU A 217 6.61 12.91 2.39
C LEU A 217 6.05 11.76 1.57
N GLY A 218 6.59 10.56 1.79
CA GLY A 218 6.03 9.27 1.40
C GLY A 218 5.75 8.39 2.62
N HIS A 219 5.12 7.26 2.42
CA HIS A 219 4.65 6.24 3.34
C HIS A 219 3.13 6.16 3.49
N LEU A 220 2.44 7.29 3.58
CA LEU A 220 0.98 7.30 3.71
C LEU A 220 0.30 7.40 2.33
N HIS A 221 -0.66 6.50 2.07
CA HIS A 221 -1.28 6.34 0.76
C HIS A 221 -2.41 7.34 0.47
N SER A 222 -2.79 8.17 1.44
CA SER A 222 -3.77 9.25 1.26
C SER A 222 -3.07 10.61 1.15
N PRO A 223 -3.45 11.48 0.20
CA PRO A 223 -2.97 12.85 0.16
C PRO A 223 -3.35 13.60 1.44
N GLN A 224 -2.37 14.14 2.17
CA GLN A 224 -2.59 14.80 3.46
C GLN A 224 -1.70 16.03 3.61
N MET A 225 -2.24 17.06 4.25
CA MET A 225 -1.53 18.27 4.62
C MET A 225 -1.30 18.29 6.13
N LEU A 226 -0.04 18.17 6.57
CA LEU A 226 0.34 18.27 7.97
C LEU A 226 0.65 19.72 8.38
N SER A 227 1.24 20.47 7.46
CA SER A 227 1.41 21.93 7.53
C SER A 227 1.36 22.52 6.11
N GLU A 228 1.53 23.82 5.98
CA GLU A 228 1.60 24.46 4.65
C GLU A 228 2.71 23.85 3.79
N SER A 229 3.88 23.59 4.39
CA SER A 229 5.08 23.09 3.69
C SER A 229 5.32 21.58 3.82
N VAL A 230 4.63 20.85 4.70
CA VAL A 230 4.86 19.41 4.94
C VAL A 230 3.63 18.61 4.50
N ARG A 231 3.79 17.80 3.46
CA ARG A 231 2.65 17.10 2.83
C ARG A 231 2.99 15.69 2.37
N TYR A 232 1.96 14.83 2.38
CA TYR A 232 1.92 13.56 1.67
C TYR A 232 1.16 13.73 0.36
N SER A 233 1.69 13.21 -0.73
CA SER A 233 0.96 13.10 -2.01
C SER A 233 0.01 11.90 -2.04
N GLY A 234 0.30 10.89 -1.24
CA GLY A 234 -0.34 9.60 -1.30
C GLY A 234 0.14 8.73 -2.46
N SER A 235 -0.34 7.49 -2.50
CA SER A 235 -0.08 6.56 -3.60
C SER A 235 -0.93 6.91 -4.84
N PRO A 236 -0.45 6.60 -6.07
CA PRO A 236 -1.17 6.93 -7.29
C PRO A 236 -2.36 6.01 -7.58
N LEU A 237 -2.39 4.82 -6.97
CA LEU A 237 -3.49 3.85 -7.03
C LEU A 237 -3.94 3.47 -5.63
N PRO A 238 -5.20 3.04 -5.44
CA PRO A 238 -5.64 2.46 -4.17
C PRO A 238 -5.11 1.03 -4.03
N TYR A 239 -4.68 0.67 -2.82
CA TYR A 239 -4.07 -0.62 -2.49
C TYR A 239 -4.83 -1.41 -1.41
N SER A 240 -5.94 -0.86 -0.90
CA SER A 240 -6.89 -1.55 -0.02
C SER A 240 -8.33 -1.08 -0.26
N PHE A 241 -9.31 -1.89 0.13
CA PHE A 241 -10.72 -1.47 0.07
C PHE A 241 -11.04 -0.33 1.05
N GLY A 242 -10.23 -0.13 2.08
CA GLY A 242 -10.31 1.03 2.97
C GLY A 242 -10.11 2.36 2.24
N GLU A 243 -9.38 2.34 1.12
CA GLU A 243 -9.08 3.53 0.31
C GLU A 243 -10.14 3.87 -0.76
N ARG A 244 -11.30 3.17 -0.79
CA ARG A 244 -12.35 3.35 -1.81
C ARG A 244 -12.89 4.77 -1.93
N SER A 245 -12.84 5.54 -0.84
CA SER A 245 -13.26 6.96 -0.81
C SER A 245 -12.12 7.94 -1.12
N HIS A 246 -10.88 7.46 -1.19
CA HIS A 246 -9.73 8.32 -1.45
C HIS A 246 -9.65 8.70 -2.93
N ARG A 247 -9.57 9.97 -3.19
CA ARG A 247 -9.20 10.47 -4.52
C ARG A 247 -7.67 10.54 -4.57
N LYS A 248 -7.08 9.71 -5.42
CA LYS A 248 -5.63 9.68 -5.63
C LYS A 248 -5.17 10.93 -6.36
N ALA A 249 -4.01 11.46 -6.00
CA ALA A 249 -3.51 12.72 -6.52
C ALA A 249 -1.97 12.75 -6.56
N ALA A 250 -1.46 13.66 -7.38
CA ALA A 250 -0.12 14.23 -7.23
C ALA A 250 -0.26 15.69 -6.76
N LEU A 251 0.80 16.27 -6.22
CA LEU A 251 0.81 17.65 -5.78
C LEU A 251 1.74 18.45 -6.71
N LEU A 252 1.22 19.55 -7.28
CA LEU A 252 2.00 20.52 -8.04
C LEU A 252 2.41 21.65 -7.10
N ILE A 253 3.71 21.81 -6.91
CA ILE A 253 4.33 22.78 -6.02
C ILE A 253 4.99 23.87 -6.86
N GLU A 254 4.81 25.11 -6.49
CA GLU A 254 5.54 26.22 -7.08
C GLU A 254 6.45 26.86 -6.02
N LEU A 255 7.73 26.96 -6.35
CA LEU A 255 8.69 27.77 -5.60
C LEU A 255 8.97 29.06 -6.36
N ASP A 256 8.89 30.18 -5.67
CA ASP A 256 9.31 31.49 -6.17
C ASP A 256 10.63 31.97 -5.50
N ALA A 257 10.92 33.25 -5.53
CA ALA A 257 12.12 33.81 -4.91
C ALA A 257 12.11 33.75 -3.38
N THR A 258 10.95 33.55 -2.76
CA THR A 258 10.76 33.56 -1.30
C THR A 258 10.57 32.17 -0.69
N GLY A 259 10.64 31.10 -1.50
CA GLY A 259 10.42 29.72 -1.09
C GLY A 259 9.11 29.17 -1.64
N LEU A 260 8.33 28.46 -0.81
CA LEU A 260 7.05 27.86 -1.20
C LEU A 260 6.00 28.96 -1.52
N SER A 261 5.54 29.01 -2.76
CA SER A 261 4.52 29.95 -3.23
C SER A 261 3.13 29.34 -3.28
N SER A 262 3.00 28.13 -3.82
CA SER A 262 1.70 27.45 -3.92
C SER A 262 1.83 25.93 -3.92
N VAL A 263 0.76 25.25 -3.51
CA VAL A 263 0.57 23.81 -3.67
C VAL A 263 -0.82 23.55 -4.23
N GLN A 264 -0.88 23.01 -5.43
CA GLN A 264 -2.10 22.60 -6.10
C GLN A 264 -2.21 21.07 -6.12
N ARG A 265 -3.39 20.55 -5.78
CA ARG A 265 -3.71 19.14 -5.94
C ARG A 265 -4.11 18.85 -7.39
N LEU A 266 -3.49 17.87 -8.00
CA LEU A 266 -3.84 17.33 -9.31
C LEU A 266 -4.43 15.93 -9.11
N ASP A 267 -5.73 15.77 -9.31
CA ASP A 267 -6.38 14.47 -9.17
C ASP A 267 -5.90 13.51 -10.29
N LEU A 268 -5.51 12.30 -9.90
CA LEU A 268 -5.11 11.24 -10.82
C LEU A 268 -6.35 10.48 -11.33
N PRO A 269 -6.29 9.89 -12.54
CA PRO A 269 -7.41 9.15 -13.08
C PRO A 269 -7.71 7.90 -12.25
N VAL A 270 -9.01 7.63 -12.06
CA VAL A 270 -9.46 6.37 -11.48
C VAL A 270 -9.42 5.30 -12.58
N ILE A 271 -8.36 4.48 -12.58
CA ILE A 271 -8.21 3.40 -13.57
C ILE A 271 -9.30 2.35 -13.37
N ARG A 272 -9.57 1.95 -12.12
CA ARG A 272 -10.67 1.09 -11.73
C ARG A 272 -11.16 1.45 -10.32
N GLY A 273 -12.47 1.65 -10.18
CA GLY A 273 -13.11 1.93 -8.90
C GLY A 273 -13.04 0.73 -7.94
N LEU A 274 -13.20 1.01 -6.65
CA LEU A 274 -13.35 -0.01 -5.61
C LEU A 274 -14.79 0.00 -5.10
N SER A 275 -15.41 -1.17 -4.94
CA SER A 275 -16.74 -1.31 -4.39
C SER A 275 -16.80 -2.41 -3.34
N GLN A 276 -17.48 -2.13 -2.23
CA GLN A 276 -17.85 -3.13 -1.23
C GLN A 276 -19.36 -3.34 -1.30
N VAL A 277 -19.78 -4.59 -1.51
CA VAL A 277 -21.20 -4.97 -1.62
C VAL A 277 -21.54 -5.99 -0.55
N ALA A 278 -22.75 -5.90 0.01
CA ALA A 278 -23.23 -6.83 1.03
C ALA A 278 -24.66 -7.27 0.70
N GLY A 279 -24.94 -8.55 0.83
CA GLY A 279 -26.25 -9.14 0.57
C GLY A 279 -26.18 -10.65 0.38
N THR A 280 -27.31 -11.30 0.15
CA THR A 280 -27.32 -12.70 -0.29
C THR A 280 -26.74 -12.81 -1.71
N LEU A 281 -26.24 -13.98 -2.08
CA LEU A 281 -25.71 -14.21 -3.42
C LEU A 281 -26.75 -13.89 -4.49
N GLU A 282 -28.02 -14.26 -4.28
CA GLU A 282 -29.12 -13.97 -5.18
C GLU A 282 -29.33 -12.45 -5.35
N GLU A 283 -29.38 -11.68 -4.25
CA GLU A 283 -29.49 -10.22 -4.29
C GLU A 283 -28.34 -9.60 -5.07
N LEU A 284 -27.11 -10.02 -4.77
CA LEU A 284 -25.92 -9.50 -5.44
C LEU A 284 -25.93 -9.81 -6.94
N LEU A 285 -26.51 -10.92 -7.38
CA LEU A 285 -26.58 -11.31 -8.79
C LEU A 285 -27.74 -10.64 -9.53
N THR A 286 -28.82 -10.25 -8.87
CA THR A 286 -30.07 -9.84 -9.54
C THR A 286 -30.45 -8.38 -9.37
N GLU A 287 -30.12 -7.76 -8.22
CA GLU A 287 -30.61 -6.41 -7.94
C GLU A 287 -29.83 -5.33 -8.70
N SER A 288 -30.56 -4.39 -9.25
CA SER A 288 -30.01 -3.28 -10.05
C SER A 288 -29.18 -2.27 -9.25
N ARG A 289 -29.37 -2.19 -7.93
CA ARG A 289 -28.59 -1.28 -7.07
C ARG A 289 -27.08 -1.55 -7.09
N TYR A 290 -26.67 -2.73 -7.53
CA TYR A 290 -25.24 -3.11 -7.63
C TYR A 290 -24.64 -2.91 -9.03
N ALA A 291 -25.40 -2.37 -10.01
CA ALA A 291 -24.96 -2.21 -11.39
C ALA A 291 -23.66 -1.36 -11.50
N ASP A 292 -23.53 -0.28 -10.72
CA ASP A 292 -22.36 0.59 -10.72
C ASP A 292 -21.07 -0.11 -10.25
N SER A 293 -21.22 -1.27 -9.58
CA SER A 293 -20.07 -2.06 -9.09
C SER A 293 -19.52 -3.03 -10.14
N GLU A 294 -20.21 -3.26 -11.26
CA GLU A 294 -19.82 -4.28 -12.25
C GLU A 294 -18.46 -4.00 -12.90
N GLN A 295 -18.04 -2.73 -12.98
CA GLN A 295 -16.74 -2.32 -13.52
C GLN A 295 -15.68 -2.05 -12.45
N CYS A 296 -16.02 -2.25 -11.16
CA CYS A 296 -15.12 -2.03 -10.03
C CYS A 296 -14.40 -3.32 -9.60
N TYR A 297 -13.27 -3.19 -8.92
CA TYR A 297 -12.83 -4.27 -8.04
C TYR A 297 -13.83 -4.41 -6.91
N VAL A 298 -14.35 -5.63 -6.71
CA VAL A 298 -15.45 -5.88 -5.77
C VAL A 298 -14.97 -6.74 -4.59
N SER A 299 -15.27 -6.28 -3.38
CA SER A 299 -15.26 -7.07 -2.15
C SER A 299 -16.71 -7.36 -1.77
N ALA A 300 -17.10 -8.63 -1.74
CA ALA A 300 -18.45 -9.05 -1.41
C ALA A 300 -18.52 -9.64 0.00
N LEU A 301 -19.47 -9.17 0.80
CA LEU A 301 -19.88 -9.76 2.08
C LEU A 301 -21.20 -10.51 1.89
N LEU A 302 -21.15 -11.84 1.87
CA LEU A 302 -22.34 -12.67 1.74
C LEU A 302 -23.06 -12.82 3.07
N THR A 303 -24.38 -12.61 3.04
CA THR A 303 -25.27 -12.73 4.22
C THR A 303 -26.22 -13.92 4.13
N ASP A 304 -25.96 -14.85 3.20
CA ASP A 304 -26.75 -16.06 3.03
C ASP A 304 -26.84 -16.87 4.34
N PRO A 305 -27.99 -17.48 4.66
CA PRO A 305 -28.14 -18.33 5.86
C PRO A 305 -27.21 -19.54 5.85
N ALA A 306 -26.89 -20.06 4.67
CA ALA A 306 -25.90 -21.12 4.45
C ALA A 306 -24.86 -20.63 3.45
N ARG A 307 -23.58 -21.00 3.63
CA ARG A 307 -22.50 -20.60 2.73
C ARG A 307 -22.75 -21.13 1.31
N PRO A 308 -22.94 -20.26 0.30
CA PRO A 308 -23.18 -20.69 -1.06
C PRO A 308 -21.98 -21.44 -1.65
N VAL A 309 -22.24 -22.48 -2.43
CA VAL A 309 -21.21 -23.24 -3.15
C VAL A 309 -20.72 -22.43 -4.35
N ASP A 310 -19.40 -22.45 -4.61
CA ASP A 310 -18.77 -21.74 -5.74
C ASP A 310 -19.13 -20.25 -5.83
N ALA A 311 -19.39 -19.60 -4.70
CA ALA A 311 -19.90 -18.23 -4.64
C ALA A 311 -19.03 -17.22 -5.41
N MET A 312 -17.70 -17.31 -5.31
CA MET A 312 -16.80 -16.41 -6.06
C MET A 312 -16.99 -16.56 -7.57
N ARG A 313 -17.08 -17.77 -8.10
CA ARG A 313 -17.30 -18.00 -9.54
C ARG A 313 -18.65 -17.47 -10.00
N GLN A 314 -19.69 -17.60 -9.16
CA GLN A 314 -21.00 -17.06 -9.47
C GLN A 314 -21.01 -15.54 -9.45
N LEU A 315 -20.35 -14.91 -8.46
CA LEU A 315 -20.19 -13.46 -8.38
C LEU A 315 -19.44 -12.91 -9.61
N GLN A 316 -18.38 -13.58 -10.05
CA GLN A 316 -17.59 -13.16 -11.21
C GLN A 316 -18.36 -13.22 -12.53
N ALA A 317 -19.50 -13.93 -12.61
CA ALA A 317 -20.37 -13.88 -13.78
C ALA A 317 -21.03 -12.49 -13.96
N ARG A 318 -21.31 -11.79 -12.87
CA ARG A 318 -21.84 -10.41 -12.90
C ARG A 318 -20.76 -9.37 -12.65
N PHE A 319 -19.86 -9.61 -11.69
CA PHE A 319 -18.77 -8.73 -11.30
C PHE A 319 -17.43 -9.34 -11.72
N PRO A 320 -17.00 -9.16 -12.99
CA PRO A 320 -15.80 -9.83 -13.51
C PRO A 320 -14.53 -9.54 -12.70
N PHE A 321 -14.54 -8.42 -11.96
CA PHE A 321 -13.45 -7.96 -11.11
C PHE A 321 -13.73 -8.17 -9.61
N ALA A 322 -14.58 -9.14 -9.25
CA ALA A 322 -14.70 -9.58 -7.86
C ALA A 322 -13.41 -10.28 -7.43
N VAL A 323 -12.75 -9.76 -6.39
CA VAL A 323 -11.42 -10.18 -5.95
C VAL A 323 -11.38 -10.62 -4.49
N HIS A 324 -12.39 -10.25 -3.72
CA HIS A 324 -12.52 -10.63 -2.33
C HIS A 324 -13.95 -11.04 -2.01
N LEU A 325 -14.10 -12.10 -1.19
CA LEU A 325 -15.38 -12.59 -0.74
C LEU A 325 -15.26 -13.05 0.70
N GLU A 326 -16.13 -12.54 1.53
CA GLU A 326 -16.33 -12.97 2.90
C GLU A 326 -17.76 -13.47 3.08
N TRP A 327 -17.96 -14.47 3.92
CA TRP A 327 -19.29 -14.93 4.31
C TRP A 327 -19.50 -14.64 5.79
N GLN A 328 -20.52 -13.83 6.08
CA GLN A 328 -20.94 -13.55 7.44
C GLN A 328 -21.82 -14.69 7.95
N ARG A 329 -21.29 -15.44 8.92
CA ARG A 329 -22.07 -16.47 9.59
C ARG A 329 -23.26 -15.81 10.31
N PRO A 330 -24.50 -16.36 10.17
CA PRO A 330 -25.65 -15.84 10.91
C PRO A 330 -25.40 -15.85 12.43
N GLU A 331 -25.85 -14.79 13.12
CA GLU A 331 -25.78 -14.70 14.58
C GLU A 331 -26.50 -15.87 15.23
N GLY A 332 -25.87 -16.56 16.18
CA GLY A 332 -26.42 -17.70 16.89
C GLY A 332 -25.81 -19.06 16.55
N GLN A 333 -25.00 -19.17 15.50
CA GLN A 333 -24.15 -20.33 15.27
C GLN A 333 -22.82 -20.13 16.00
N SER A 334 -22.80 -20.34 17.33
CA SER A 334 -21.57 -20.27 18.13
C SER A 334 -20.55 -21.29 17.64
N ASP A 335 -19.26 -20.95 17.74
CA ASP A 335 -18.17 -21.91 17.71
C ASP A 335 -18.36 -22.92 18.87
N LEU A 336 -19.22 -23.90 18.66
CA LEU A 336 -19.28 -25.06 19.53
C LEU A 336 -17.89 -25.66 19.51
N LYS A 337 -17.13 -25.49 20.61
CA LYS A 337 -15.86 -26.18 20.75
C LYS A 337 -16.17 -27.65 20.46
N TYR A 338 -15.58 -28.20 19.43
CA TYR A 338 -15.84 -29.56 18.93
C TYR A 338 -15.91 -30.61 20.07
N ARG A 339 -15.09 -30.44 21.10
CA ARG A 339 -15.10 -31.29 22.32
C ARG A 339 -16.42 -31.24 23.09
N ASP A 340 -17.05 -30.06 23.18
CA ASP A 340 -18.32 -29.88 23.92
C ASP A 340 -19.51 -30.35 23.05
N ALA A 341 -19.36 -30.28 21.73
CA ALA A 341 -20.38 -30.70 20.77
C ALA A 341 -20.49 -32.24 20.65
N VAL A 342 -19.43 -32.99 20.93
CA VAL A 342 -19.40 -34.46 20.78
C VAL A 342 -19.46 -35.23 22.10
N ARG A 343 -19.18 -34.59 23.23
CA ARG A 343 -19.08 -35.27 24.53
C ARG A 343 -20.44 -35.81 25.00
N GLY A 344 -20.57 -37.15 25.10
CA GLY A 344 -21.75 -37.82 25.60
C GLY A 344 -22.93 -37.90 24.62
N ARG A 345 -22.70 -37.59 23.34
CA ARG A 345 -23.70 -37.68 22.26
C ARG A 345 -23.51 -38.95 21.44
N THR A 346 -24.57 -39.43 20.83
CA THR A 346 -24.53 -40.52 19.85
C THR A 346 -23.99 -40.02 18.51
N ASP A 347 -23.47 -40.92 17.69
CA ASP A 347 -22.96 -40.62 16.35
C ASP A 347 -24.02 -39.92 15.48
N MET A 348 -25.29 -40.31 15.63
CA MET A 348 -26.41 -39.65 14.96
C MET A 348 -26.61 -38.22 15.43
N GLU A 349 -26.53 -37.96 16.74
CA GLU A 349 -26.66 -36.60 17.30
C GLU A 349 -25.48 -35.72 16.88
N ILE A 350 -24.27 -36.31 16.80
CA ILE A 350 -23.06 -35.62 16.31
C ILE A 350 -23.22 -35.27 14.82
N ALA A 351 -23.66 -36.21 13.98
CA ALA A 351 -23.87 -36.01 12.55
C ALA A 351 -24.97 -34.93 12.29
N ARG A 352 -26.10 -35.01 13.00
CA ARG A 352 -27.15 -33.99 12.90
C ARG A 352 -26.64 -32.63 13.36
N GLY A 353 -25.97 -32.57 14.51
CA GLY A 353 -25.40 -31.32 15.04
C GLY A 353 -24.37 -30.70 14.08
N PHE A 354 -23.57 -31.52 13.42
CA PHE A 354 -22.62 -31.05 12.40
C PHE A 354 -23.34 -30.43 11.19
N VAL A 355 -24.35 -31.15 10.63
CA VAL A 355 -25.10 -30.66 9.48
C VAL A 355 -25.83 -29.34 9.82
N SER A 356 -26.47 -29.26 11.01
CA SER A 356 -27.14 -28.04 11.48
C SER A 356 -26.15 -26.88 11.69
N ALA A 357 -24.92 -27.17 12.15
CA ALA A 357 -23.89 -26.14 12.37
C ALA A 357 -23.26 -25.63 11.06
N VAL A 358 -23.20 -26.45 10.02
CA VAL A 358 -22.54 -26.12 8.76
C VAL A 358 -23.51 -25.51 7.73
N ARG A 359 -24.77 -25.89 7.77
CA ARG A 359 -25.75 -25.50 6.75
C ARG A 359 -27.08 -25.07 7.36
N SER A 360 -27.93 -26.03 7.69
CA SER A 360 -29.29 -25.87 8.26
C SER A 360 -29.71 -27.22 8.85
N ASP A 361 -30.81 -27.27 9.59
CA ASP A 361 -31.32 -28.54 10.11
C ASP A 361 -31.58 -29.52 8.98
N PRO A 362 -31.11 -30.78 9.11
CA PRO A 362 -31.27 -31.78 8.07
C PRO A 362 -32.74 -32.17 7.88
N SER A 363 -33.14 -32.34 6.63
CA SER A 363 -34.46 -32.84 6.27
C SER A 363 -34.66 -34.29 6.76
N GLU A 364 -35.91 -34.77 6.86
CA GLU A 364 -36.21 -36.15 7.22
C GLU A 364 -35.50 -37.18 6.34
N ARG A 365 -35.38 -36.92 5.04
CA ARG A 365 -34.68 -37.77 4.09
C ARG A 365 -33.19 -37.83 4.37
N GLU A 366 -32.57 -36.71 4.70
CA GLU A 366 -31.15 -36.66 5.09
C GLU A 366 -30.86 -37.35 6.39
N VAL A 367 -31.77 -37.26 7.37
CA VAL A 367 -31.70 -38.00 8.63
C VAL A 367 -31.74 -39.50 8.36
N THR A 368 -32.60 -39.96 7.45
CA THR A 368 -32.68 -41.37 7.04
C THR A 368 -31.36 -41.83 6.39
N LEU A 369 -30.81 -41.05 5.46
CA LEU A 369 -29.55 -41.40 4.81
C LEU A 369 -28.36 -41.42 5.78
N MET A 370 -28.33 -40.50 6.75
CA MET A 370 -27.31 -40.51 7.81
C MET A 370 -27.41 -41.76 8.67
N ALA A 371 -28.63 -42.19 9.03
CA ALA A 371 -28.84 -43.40 9.79
C ALA A 371 -28.35 -44.64 9.03
N GLU A 372 -28.65 -44.75 7.74
CA GLU A 372 -28.19 -45.83 6.87
C GLU A 372 -26.66 -45.84 6.77
N ALA A 373 -26.03 -44.68 6.57
CA ALA A 373 -24.58 -44.58 6.48
C ALA A 373 -23.86 -44.95 7.77
N LEU A 374 -24.34 -44.48 8.94
CA LEU A 374 -23.80 -44.85 10.24
C LEU A 374 -23.95 -46.33 10.54
N SER A 375 -25.11 -46.91 10.19
CA SER A 375 -25.36 -48.35 10.33
C SER A 375 -24.45 -49.19 9.41
N ALA A 376 -24.12 -48.71 8.23
CA ALA A 376 -23.18 -49.37 7.32
C ALA A 376 -21.73 -49.29 7.84
N ALA A 377 -21.32 -48.14 8.39
CA ALA A 377 -20.00 -47.96 8.99
C ALA A 377 -19.80 -48.89 10.21
N ALA A 378 -20.77 -48.97 11.10
CA ALA A 378 -20.71 -49.85 12.27
C ALA A 378 -20.56 -51.34 11.87
N ARG A 379 -21.29 -51.82 10.85
CA ARG A 379 -21.14 -53.17 10.31
C ARG A 379 -19.78 -53.44 9.69
N ALA A 380 -19.17 -52.45 9.05
CA ALA A 380 -17.83 -52.55 8.47
C ALA A 380 -16.75 -52.68 9.56
N GLU A 381 -16.91 -51.94 10.67
CA GLU A 381 -16.00 -52.03 11.81
C GLU A 381 -16.10 -53.41 12.53
N GLU A 382 -17.32 -53.92 12.76
CA GLU A 382 -17.51 -55.27 13.32
C GLU A 382 -16.86 -56.37 12.45
N SER A 383 -17.01 -56.27 11.13
CA SER A 383 -16.39 -57.26 10.20
C SER A 383 -14.86 -57.17 10.20
N THR A 384 -14.28 -56.01 10.52
CA THR A 384 -12.82 -55.86 10.56
C THR A 384 -12.23 -56.38 11.88
N VAL A 385 -12.97 -56.29 12.97
CA VAL A 385 -12.57 -56.85 14.28
C VAL A 385 -12.61 -58.37 14.27
N GLU A 386 -13.63 -59.02 13.66
CA GLU A 386 -13.69 -60.50 13.54
C GLU A 386 -12.56 -61.07 12.69
N LEU A 387 -12.05 -60.36 11.71
CA LEU A 387 -10.91 -60.80 10.88
C LEU A 387 -9.55 -60.61 11.56
N GLY A 388 -9.46 -59.74 12.59
CA GLY A 388 -8.25 -59.50 13.37
C GLY A 388 -8.03 -60.48 14.55
N GLU A 389 -9.07 -61.16 15.02
CA GLU A 389 -8.97 -62.15 16.12
C GLU A 389 -8.67 -63.61 15.64
N THR A 390 -8.59 -63.82 14.32
CA THR A 390 -8.29 -65.12 13.71
C THR A 390 -6.94 -65.18 13.00
N ALA A 391 -6.01 -64.28 13.29
CA ALA A 391 -4.65 -64.32 12.72
C ALA A 391 -3.57 -64.49 13.77
#